data_74dd2a4b923dcb7da58471a082d50451
#
_entry.id   74dd2a4b923dcb7da58471a082d50451
#
_cell.length_a   1.000
_cell.length_b   1.000
_cell.length_c   1.000
_cell.angle_alpha   90.00
_cell.angle_beta   90.00
_cell.angle_gamma   90.00
#
_symmetry.space_group_name_H-M   'P 1'
#
loop_
_entity.id
_entity.type
_entity.pdbx_description
1 polymer ?
#
loop_
_entity_poly.entity_id
_entity_poly.type
_entity_poly.pdbx_seq_one_letter_code
_entity_poly.pdbx_strand_id
1 'polypeptide(L)'
;MGDYPALPVQLDSDRVIPFYSYLAKEFVFADHHFGSGSNSTPGHMLAIGGQMPTLKNPPFIGPHPVWDLPSIFTTADAGHVSWAAFPDQGGYPTKLYTSLTTTPGSANVFPPKDFIPMAKAGTLPEICYVWSPSGYDEHPPHVSDPTYITKGHDLVWERVQAVIDGGGWADTTFILTWDDWGGYADSVPTPVIETVPDALHPDGWVAIGGTRIPLIMFGGQVMQHIDSEWHSHASIPKTIMDLLGLPPMGVPRVDTAPTMAHHVDASLKRAAPPVPGSTIRQPTPPTPRPTPVAPAPWAGPLGQSLPPLVTRDGSVVPAPTDGLVRPKPPKPPVIR
;
A
#
# COMPACT_ATOMS: atom_id res chain seq x y z
N MET A 1 -8.07 -4.42 -19.26
CA MET A 1 -8.19 -4.93 -17.89
C MET A 1 -8.85 -6.30 -18.02
N GLY A 2 -8.18 -7.36 -17.58
CA GLY A 2 -8.78 -8.69 -17.57
C GLY A 2 -9.91 -8.72 -16.56
N ASP A 3 -11.02 -9.38 -16.91
CA ASP A 3 -12.15 -9.60 -16.03
C ASP A 3 -11.74 -10.55 -14.89
N TYR A 4 -11.14 -9.97 -13.84
CA TYR A 4 -11.03 -10.69 -12.58
C TYR A 4 -12.40 -10.64 -11.92
N PRO A 5 -13.02 -11.80 -11.63
CA PRO A 5 -14.21 -11.77 -10.82
C PRO A 5 -13.83 -11.12 -9.48
N ALA A 6 -14.47 -10.02 -9.13
CA ALA A 6 -14.32 -9.35 -7.85
C ALA A 6 -14.90 -10.24 -6.74
N LEU A 7 -14.24 -11.37 -6.47
CA LEU A 7 -14.60 -12.22 -5.34
C LEU A 7 -13.88 -11.67 -4.11
N PRO A 8 -14.59 -11.42 -3.01
CA PRO A 8 -13.94 -11.13 -1.74
C PRO A 8 -13.06 -12.33 -1.38
N VAL A 9 -11.76 -12.12 -1.33
CA VAL A 9 -10.80 -13.13 -0.87
C VAL A 9 -10.56 -12.90 0.61
N GLN A 10 -11.04 -13.81 1.42
CA GLN A 10 -10.70 -13.84 2.83
C GLN A 10 -9.45 -14.71 3.00
N LEU A 11 -8.35 -14.07 3.41
CA LEU A 11 -7.10 -14.74 3.72
C LEU A 11 -7.12 -15.19 5.19
N ASP A 12 -6.69 -16.41 5.47
CA ASP A 12 -6.33 -16.84 6.83
C ASP A 12 -4.96 -16.23 7.18
N SER A 13 -4.99 -14.98 7.63
CA SER A 13 -3.79 -14.18 7.85
C SER A 13 -2.87 -14.78 8.93
N ASP A 14 -3.43 -15.40 9.97
CA ASP A 14 -2.64 -16.01 11.04
C ASP A 14 -1.83 -17.22 10.55
N ARG A 15 -2.30 -17.87 9.49
CA ARG A 15 -1.65 -19.03 8.91
C ARG A 15 -0.75 -18.69 7.74
N VAL A 16 -1.15 -17.76 6.88
CA VAL A 16 -0.48 -17.47 5.62
C VAL A 16 0.55 -16.36 5.75
N ILE A 17 0.23 -15.32 6.52
CA ILE A 17 1.08 -14.14 6.75
C ILE A 17 1.18 -13.83 8.26
N PRO A 18 1.64 -14.80 9.08
CA PRO A 18 1.59 -14.70 10.54
C PRO A 18 2.34 -13.50 11.09
N PHE A 19 3.43 -13.08 10.45
CA PHE A 19 4.18 -11.91 10.89
C PHE A 19 3.35 -10.62 10.70
N TYR A 20 2.71 -10.44 9.54
CA TYR A 20 1.83 -9.28 9.32
C TYR A 20 0.63 -9.30 10.26
N SER A 21 0.05 -10.48 10.48
CA SER A 21 -1.05 -10.64 11.44
C SER A 21 -0.63 -10.28 12.87
N TYR A 22 0.58 -10.69 13.28
CA TYR A 22 1.15 -10.30 14.56
C TYR A 22 1.34 -8.79 14.65
N LEU A 23 1.95 -8.16 13.64
CA LEU A 23 2.18 -6.73 13.63
C LEU A 23 0.87 -5.92 13.71
N ALA A 24 -0.15 -6.33 12.96
CA ALA A 24 -1.45 -5.67 12.96
C ALA A 24 -2.20 -5.79 14.30
N LYS A 25 -1.95 -6.85 15.07
CA LYS A 25 -2.55 -7.06 16.39
C LYS A 25 -1.81 -6.33 17.50
N GLU A 26 -0.48 -6.25 17.39
CA GLU A 26 0.38 -5.75 18.45
C GLU A 26 0.76 -4.28 18.32
N PHE A 27 0.60 -3.69 17.14
CA PHE A 27 0.99 -2.32 16.87
C PHE A 27 -0.16 -1.52 16.26
N VAL A 28 0.13 -0.45 15.52
CA VAL A 28 -0.90 0.34 14.85
C VAL A 28 -1.31 -0.34 13.55
N PHE A 29 -2.60 -0.60 13.41
CA PHE A 29 -3.21 -1.01 12.16
C PHE A 29 -4.21 0.05 11.70
N ALA A 30 -3.90 0.73 10.60
CA ALA A 30 -4.81 1.71 10.00
C ALA A 30 -5.82 0.97 9.11
N ASP A 31 -7.03 0.74 9.63
CA ASP A 31 -8.08 0.00 8.95
C ASP A 31 -8.90 0.86 7.97
N HIS A 32 -8.63 2.17 7.91
CA HIS A 32 -9.19 3.14 6.98
C HIS A 32 -8.09 3.87 6.18
N HIS A 33 -7.04 3.14 5.77
CA HIS A 33 -6.06 3.62 4.80
C HIS A 33 -6.54 3.29 3.38
N PHE A 34 -6.72 4.33 2.57
CA PHE A 34 -7.28 4.24 1.23
C PHE A 34 -6.22 4.57 0.17
N GLY A 35 -6.01 3.65 -0.75
CA GLY A 35 -5.10 3.85 -1.87
C GLY A 35 -5.62 4.80 -2.93
N SER A 36 -4.89 4.92 -4.03
CA SER A 36 -5.42 5.47 -5.27
C SER A 36 -6.34 4.44 -5.95
N GLY A 37 -7.29 4.91 -6.74
CA GLY A 37 -8.16 4.04 -7.53
C GLY A 37 -7.55 3.66 -8.89
N SER A 38 -6.21 3.71 -9.04
CA SER A 38 -5.55 3.50 -10.31
C SER A 38 -4.45 2.41 -10.23
N ASN A 39 -3.30 2.63 -10.85
CA ASN A 39 -2.22 1.66 -10.95
C ASN A 39 -1.11 1.89 -9.91
N SER A 40 -0.14 0.98 -9.86
CA SER A 40 1.01 1.01 -8.95
C SER A 40 1.81 2.32 -8.99
N THR A 41 2.12 2.85 -10.18
CA THR A 41 2.92 4.10 -10.28
C THR A 41 2.27 5.27 -9.54
N PRO A 42 0.98 5.59 -9.72
CA PRO A 42 0.31 6.59 -8.90
C PRO A 42 0.41 6.33 -7.40
N GLY A 43 0.23 5.09 -6.94
CA GLY A 43 0.35 4.72 -5.54
C GLY A 43 1.75 5.01 -4.98
N HIS A 44 2.79 4.56 -5.67
CA HIS A 44 4.18 4.84 -5.28
C HIS A 44 4.48 6.34 -5.25
N MET A 45 4.04 7.09 -6.26
CA MET A 45 4.32 8.52 -6.34
C MET A 45 3.58 9.31 -5.26
N LEU A 46 2.35 8.91 -4.91
CA LEU A 46 1.63 9.47 -3.78
C LEU A 46 2.36 9.19 -2.45
N ALA A 47 2.89 7.97 -2.26
CA ALA A 47 3.63 7.60 -1.06
C ALA A 47 5.01 8.27 -0.96
N ILE A 48 5.60 8.72 -2.06
CA ILE A 48 6.90 9.41 -2.08
C ILE A 48 6.73 10.92 -1.93
N GLY A 49 5.73 11.52 -2.59
CA GLY A 49 5.65 12.99 -2.68
C GLY A 49 4.24 13.54 -2.87
N GLY A 50 3.19 12.73 -2.69
CA GLY A 50 1.82 13.18 -2.81
C GLY A 50 1.41 13.62 -4.22
N GLN A 51 2.18 13.27 -5.24
CA GLN A 51 1.95 13.69 -6.62
C GLN A 51 1.43 12.52 -7.46
N MET A 52 0.65 12.84 -8.47
CA MET A 52 0.07 11.86 -9.40
C MET A 52 0.15 12.37 -10.84
N PRO A 53 1.36 12.47 -11.40
CA PRO A 53 1.58 13.05 -12.74
C PRO A 53 1.14 12.12 -13.87
N THR A 54 0.86 10.86 -13.56
CA THR A 54 0.37 9.85 -14.49
C THR A 54 -0.67 8.97 -13.81
N LEU A 55 -1.59 8.42 -14.60
CA LEU A 55 -2.59 7.46 -14.17
C LEU A 55 -2.23 6.02 -14.58
N LYS A 56 -1.09 5.84 -15.24
CA LYS A 56 -0.68 4.56 -15.83
C LYS A 56 0.73 4.20 -15.39
N ASN A 57 0.98 2.91 -15.30
CA ASN A 57 2.35 2.43 -15.20
C ASN A 57 3.12 2.76 -16.48
N PRO A 58 4.37 3.22 -16.39
CA PRO A 58 5.22 3.37 -17.56
C PRO A 58 5.46 2.02 -18.23
N PRO A 59 5.76 1.99 -19.54
CA PRO A 59 6.06 0.75 -20.22
C PRO A 59 7.30 0.07 -19.60
N PHE A 60 7.29 -1.24 -19.51
CA PHE A 60 8.43 -2.01 -18.97
C PHE A 60 9.68 -1.91 -19.85
N ILE A 61 9.52 -1.65 -21.13
CA ILE A 61 10.60 -1.52 -22.11
C ILE A 61 10.48 -0.16 -22.80
N GLY A 62 11.59 0.57 -22.84
CA GLY A 62 11.67 1.88 -23.50
C GLY A 62 11.92 3.04 -22.52
N PRO A 63 11.89 4.27 -23.00
CA PRO A 63 12.11 5.44 -22.18
C PRO A 63 10.97 5.60 -21.17
N HIS A 64 11.34 5.80 -19.92
CA HIS A 64 10.42 6.12 -18.84
C HIS A 64 10.27 7.64 -18.73
N PRO A 65 9.09 8.16 -18.40
CA PRO A 65 8.94 9.54 -18.02
C PRO A 65 9.74 9.78 -16.72
N VAL A 66 10.35 10.95 -16.62
CA VAL A 66 11.05 11.42 -15.42
C VAL A 66 10.49 12.79 -15.09
N TRP A 67 10.12 12.98 -13.84
CA TRP A 67 9.49 14.20 -13.38
C TRP A 67 10.35 14.93 -12.36
N ASP A 68 10.38 16.24 -12.45
CA ASP A 68 10.96 17.12 -11.45
C ASP A 68 9.87 17.49 -10.43
N LEU A 69 9.73 16.68 -9.42
CA LEU A 69 8.65 16.78 -8.42
C LEU A 69 9.23 16.81 -7.00
N PRO A 70 8.58 17.56 -6.09
CA PRO A 70 8.84 17.44 -4.66
C PRO A 70 8.67 16.01 -4.16
N SER A 71 9.48 15.64 -3.18
CA SER A 71 9.46 14.31 -2.56
C SER A 71 9.90 14.38 -1.12
N ILE A 72 9.63 13.33 -0.36
CA ILE A 72 10.15 13.20 1.00
C ILE A 72 11.68 13.29 1.03
N PHE A 73 12.36 12.85 -0.02
CA PHE A 73 13.82 12.90 -0.13
C PHE A 73 14.33 14.33 -0.28
N THR A 74 13.73 15.13 -1.15
CA THR A 74 14.09 16.54 -1.29
C THR A 74 13.72 17.36 -0.06
N THR A 75 12.65 16.95 0.65
CA THR A 75 12.26 17.57 1.93
C THR A 75 13.24 17.18 3.04
N ALA A 76 13.74 15.95 3.07
CA ALA A 76 14.78 15.51 3.99
C ALA A 76 16.10 16.26 3.76
N ASP A 77 16.51 16.45 2.49
CA ASP A 77 17.69 17.27 2.16
C ASP A 77 17.55 18.72 2.69
N ALA A 78 16.37 19.31 2.50
CA ALA A 78 16.09 20.66 3.02
C ALA A 78 16.08 20.73 4.55
N GLY A 79 15.69 19.64 5.21
CA GLY A 79 15.71 19.49 6.66
C GLY A 79 17.04 18.97 7.24
N HIS A 80 18.05 18.69 6.40
CA HIS A 80 19.33 18.09 6.77
C HIS A 80 19.22 16.72 7.46
N VAL A 81 18.19 15.94 7.08
CA VAL A 81 17.95 14.58 7.54
C VAL A 81 18.50 13.60 6.52
N SER A 82 19.26 12.62 6.99
CA SER A 82 19.86 11.60 6.13
C SER A 82 18.83 10.62 5.61
N TRP A 83 19.00 10.18 4.34
CA TRP A 83 18.06 9.26 3.73
C TRP A 83 18.71 8.29 2.76
N ALA A 84 18.03 7.16 2.52
CA ALA A 84 18.36 6.20 1.48
C ALA A 84 17.08 5.64 0.83
N ALA A 85 17.20 5.32 -0.45
CA ALA A 85 16.18 4.64 -1.20
C ALA A 85 16.72 3.31 -1.75
N PHE A 86 15.97 2.23 -1.57
CA PHE A 86 16.29 0.89 -2.02
C PHE A 86 15.18 0.42 -2.99
N PRO A 87 15.19 0.92 -4.25
CA PRO A 87 14.17 0.59 -5.24
C PRO A 87 14.24 -0.88 -5.66
N ASP A 88 13.33 -1.31 -6.54
CA ASP A 88 13.43 -2.61 -7.17
C ASP A 88 14.71 -2.73 -8.05
N GLN A 89 14.94 -3.91 -8.60
CA GLN A 89 16.13 -4.19 -9.42
C GLN A 89 16.22 -3.33 -10.69
N GLY A 90 15.09 -2.77 -11.15
CA GLY A 90 15.03 -1.87 -12.31
C GLY A 90 15.14 -0.38 -11.94
N GLY A 91 15.36 -0.07 -10.66
CA GLY A 91 15.37 1.30 -10.15
C GLY A 91 13.99 1.93 -10.02
N TYR A 92 12.92 1.13 -10.11
CA TYR A 92 11.56 1.62 -9.94
C TYR A 92 11.18 1.65 -8.44
N PRO A 93 10.46 2.67 -7.97
CA PRO A 93 9.95 3.83 -8.70
C PRO A 93 10.90 5.06 -8.69
N THR A 94 12.08 4.97 -8.07
CA THR A 94 13.00 6.13 -7.93
C THR A 94 13.45 6.72 -9.27
N LYS A 95 13.60 5.89 -10.30
CA LYS A 95 13.95 6.35 -11.67
C LYS A 95 12.94 7.31 -12.28
N LEU A 96 11.78 7.49 -11.69
CA LEU A 96 10.74 8.41 -12.15
C LEU A 96 10.95 9.84 -11.64
N TYR A 97 11.89 10.05 -10.70
CA TYR A 97 12.19 11.36 -10.13
C TYR A 97 13.54 11.89 -10.58
N THR A 98 13.57 13.12 -11.11
CA THR A 98 14.81 13.79 -11.52
C THR A 98 15.81 13.87 -10.35
N SER A 99 15.34 14.24 -9.16
CA SER A 99 16.17 14.37 -7.96
C SER A 99 16.83 13.07 -7.53
N LEU A 100 16.27 11.91 -7.89
CA LEU A 100 16.80 10.59 -7.50
C LEU A 100 17.64 9.93 -8.61
N THR A 101 17.64 10.49 -9.81
CA THR A 101 18.44 10.00 -10.95
C THR A 101 19.66 10.85 -11.24
N THR A 102 19.78 12.02 -10.61
CA THR A 102 20.88 12.95 -10.77
C THR A 102 21.60 13.18 -9.45
N THR A 103 22.89 13.51 -9.50
CA THR A 103 23.67 13.87 -8.32
C THR A 103 23.18 15.22 -7.74
N PRO A 104 23.05 15.39 -6.41
CA PRO A 104 23.55 14.46 -5.37
C PRO A 104 22.63 13.30 -5.01
N GLY A 105 21.31 13.40 -5.26
CA GLY A 105 20.34 12.45 -4.75
C GLY A 105 20.56 11.01 -5.22
N SER A 106 21.07 10.80 -6.43
CA SER A 106 21.37 9.45 -6.92
C SER A 106 22.43 8.69 -6.10
N ALA A 107 23.25 9.40 -5.32
CA ALA A 107 24.22 8.79 -4.42
C ALA A 107 23.58 8.08 -3.21
N ASN A 108 22.34 8.42 -2.90
CA ASN A 108 21.56 7.82 -1.80
C ASN A 108 20.58 6.73 -2.31
N VAL A 109 20.65 6.37 -3.58
CA VAL A 109 19.86 5.28 -4.17
C VAL A 109 20.72 4.04 -4.27
N PHE A 110 20.41 3.03 -3.47
CA PHE A 110 21.20 1.81 -3.34
C PHE A 110 20.50 0.61 -3.98
N PRO A 111 21.23 -0.39 -4.45
CA PRO A 111 20.63 -1.66 -4.85
C PRO A 111 19.82 -2.30 -3.70
N PRO A 112 18.70 -2.97 -3.97
CA PRO A 112 17.85 -3.55 -2.90
C PRO A 112 18.58 -4.57 -2.02
N LYS A 113 19.61 -5.24 -2.53
CA LYS A 113 20.44 -6.20 -1.80
C LYS A 113 21.30 -5.57 -0.69
N ASP A 114 21.53 -4.26 -0.75
CA ASP A 114 22.42 -3.58 0.19
C ASP A 114 21.69 -3.21 1.50
N PHE A 115 20.37 -3.25 1.51
CA PHE A 115 19.58 -2.93 2.70
C PHE A 115 19.92 -3.83 3.90
N ILE A 116 19.88 -5.15 3.73
CA ILE A 116 20.12 -6.10 4.82
C ILE A 116 21.54 -5.96 5.41
N PRO A 117 22.61 -5.90 4.61
CA PRO A 117 23.95 -5.61 5.14
C PRO A 117 24.05 -4.30 5.91
N MET A 118 23.50 -3.20 5.39
CA MET A 118 23.50 -1.89 6.07
C MET A 118 22.69 -1.92 7.36
N ALA A 119 21.53 -2.56 7.36
CA ALA A 119 20.70 -2.72 8.54
C ALA A 119 21.43 -3.48 9.65
N LYS A 120 22.04 -4.63 9.33
CA LYS A 120 22.83 -5.43 10.30
C LYS A 120 24.06 -4.70 10.82
N ALA A 121 24.65 -3.84 10.01
CA ALA A 121 25.77 -3.01 10.43
C ALA A 121 25.36 -1.78 11.27
N GLY A 122 24.06 -1.50 11.42
CA GLY A 122 23.55 -0.30 12.09
C GLY A 122 23.91 0.99 11.36
N THR A 123 24.02 0.96 10.03
CA THR A 123 24.46 2.10 9.20
C THR A 123 23.34 2.67 8.32
N LEU A 124 22.09 2.27 8.55
CA LEU A 124 20.97 2.86 7.86
C LEU A 124 20.82 4.34 8.23
N PRO A 125 20.49 5.21 7.27
CA PRO A 125 20.17 6.60 7.56
C PRO A 125 18.79 6.74 8.22
N GLU A 126 18.45 7.98 8.60
CA GLU A 126 17.21 8.28 9.36
C GLU A 126 15.94 7.96 8.58
N ILE A 127 15.93 8.13 7.27
CA ILE A 127 14.80 7.75 6.40
C ILE A 127 15.26 6.66 5.42
N CYS A 128 14.53 5.55 5.38
CA CYS A 128 14.74 4.50 4.40
C CYS A 128 13.44 4.15 3.69
N TYR A 129 13.41 4.31 2.37
CA TYR A 129 12.35 3.76 1.53
C TYR A 129 12.81 2.48 0.87
N VAL A 130 12.09 1.38 1.09
CA VAL A 130 12.53 0.04 0.71
C VAL A 130 11.42 -0.65 -0.07
N TRP A 131 11.65 -0.91 -1.35
CA TRP A 131 10.70 -1.60 -2.21
C TRP A 131 11.05 -3.08 -2.36
N SER A 132 10.03 -3.89 -2.58
CA SER A 132 10.23 -5.30 -2.85
C SER A 132 10.68 -5.53 -4.30
N PRO A 133 11.67 -6.40 -4.54
CA PRO A 133 12.06 -6.77 -5.88
C PRO A 133 10.97 -7.65 -6.54
N SER A 134 10.95 -7.68 -7.86
CA SER A 134 10.02 -8.51 -8.63
C SER A 134 10.04 -9.98 -8.16
N GLY A 135 8.87 -10.55 -7.98
CA GLY A 135 8.66 -11.89 -7.45
C GLY A 135 8.60 -11.98 -5.91
N TYR A 136 8.81 -10.85 -5.22
CA TYR A 136 8.62 -10.68 -3.77
C TYR A 136 7.70 -9.49 -3.46
N ASP A 137 7.05 -8.95 -4.47
CA ASP A 137 6.25 -7.74 -4.46
C ASP A 137 4.80 -7.98 -4.03
N GLU A 138 4.42 -9.23 -3.79
CA GLU A 138 3.07 -9.65 -3.41
C GLU A 138 1.99 -9.25 -4.43
N HIS A 139 2.41 -8.87 -5.65
CA HIS A 139 1.48 -8.56 -6.72
C HIS A 139 0.61 -9.77 -7.03
N PRO A 140 -0.73 -9.61 -7.15
CA PRO A 140 -1.62 -10.73 -7.50
C PRO A 140 -1.15 -11.45 -8.77
N PRO A 141 -1.04 -12.77 -8.76
CA PRO A 141 -0.50 -13.50 -9.89
C PRO A 141 -1.48 -13.52 -11.06
N HIS A 142 -0.97 -13.27 -12.24
CA HIS A 142 -1.69 -13.62 -13.49
C HIS A 142 -1.79 -15.14 -13.69
N VAL A 143 -1.00 -15.91 -12.94
CA VAL A 143 -0.94 -17.37 -12.96
C VAL A 143 -0.93 -17.85 -11.51
N SER A 144 -1.51 -18.97 -11.24
CA SER A 144 -1.65 -19.56 -9.90
C SER A 144 -0.29 -19.89 -9.25
N ASP A 145 0.42 -18.90 -8.76
CA ASP A 145 1.54 -19.08 -7.82
C ASP A 145 1.03 -18.83 -6.39
N PRO A 146 0.74 -19.88 -5.59
CA PRO A 146 0.24 -19.72 -4.25
C PRO A 146 1.28 -19.17 -3.27
N THR A 147 2.52 -19.02 -3.69
CA THR A 147 3.64 -18.58 -2.82
C THR A 147 3.99 -17.11 -2.95
N TYR A 148 3.33 -16.36 -3.83
CA TYR A 148 3.68 -14.96 -4.09
C TYR A 148 3.56 -14.06 -2.85
N ILE A 149 2.51 -14.24 -2.05
CA ILE A 149 2.33 -13.49 -0.79
C ILE A 149 3.38 -13.91 0.25
N THR A 150 3.61 -15.21 0.43
CA THR A 150 4.53 -15.70 1.45
C THR A 150 5.98 -15.33 1.17
N LYS A 151 6.39 -15.22 -0.10
CA LYS A 151 7.73 -14.75 -0.46
C LYS A 151 7.95 -13.28 -0.07
N GLY A 152 6.98 -12.39 -0.34
CA GLY A 152 7.05 -10.99 0.05
C GLY A 152 7.04 -10.83 1.57
N HIS A 153 6.12 -11.51 2.24
CA HIS A 153 6.03 -11.58 3.68
C HIS A 153 7.37 -11.99 4.34
N ASP A 154 8.00 -13.06 3.85
CA ASP A 154 9.26 -13.56 4.39
C ASP A 154 10.40 -12.56 4.16
N LEU A 155 10.45 -11.89 3.00
CA LEU A 155 11.43 -10.85 2.72
C LEU A 155 11.24 -9.63 3.65
N VAL A 156 10.00 -9.20 3.92
CA VAL A 156 9.76 -8.11 4.87
C VAL A 156 10.22 -8.50 6.26
N TRP A 157 9.93 -9.74 6.68
CA TRP A 157 10.41 -10.24 7.95
C TRP A 157 11.95 -10.25 8.04
N GLU A 158 12.66 -10.74 7.01
CA GLU A 158 14.13 -10.73 6.96
C GLU A 158 14.71 -9.32 7.08
N ARG A 159 14.08 -8.34 6.45
CA ARG A 159 14.49 -6.93 6.52
C ARG A 159 14.28 -6.33 7.92
N VAL A 160 13.15 -6.61 8.54
CA VAL A 160 12.88 -6.17 9.93
C VAL A 160 13.86 -6.85 10.89
N GLN A 161 14.10 -8.16 10.72
CA GLN A 161 15.07 -8.89 11.53
C GLN A 161 16.48 -8.32 11.37
N ALA A 162 16.87 -7.89 10.18
CA ALA A 162 18.18 -7.26 9.97
C ALA A 162 18.34 -5.94 10.74
N VAL A 163 17.27 -5.14 10.86
CA VAL A 163 17.28 -3.93 11.71
C VAL A 163 17.37 -4.29 13.19
N ILE A 164 16.68 -5.34 13.63
CA ILE A 164 16.75 -5.85 15.00
C ILE A 164 18.17 -6.33 15.30
N ASP A 165 18.76 -7.12 14.42
CA ASP A 165 20.14 -7.66 14.55
C ASP A 165 21.19 -6.54 14.63
N GLY A 166 20.95 -5.44 13.91
CA GLY A 166 21.79 -4.23 13.95
C GLY A 166 21.55 -3.30 15.14
N GLY A 167 20.62 -3.68 16.05
CA GLY A 167 20.33 -2.90 17.26
C GLY A 167 19.39 -1.72 17.03
N GLY A 168 18.81 -1.55 15.84
CA GLY A 168 17.99 -0.39 15.49
C GLY A 168 16.54 -0.46 15.94
N TRP A 169 16.06 -1.58 16.48
CA TRP A 169 14.63 -1.77 16.78
C TRP A 169 14.04 -0.71 17.72
N ALA A 170 14.79 -0.33 18.76
CA ALA A 170 14.28 0.57 19.80
C ALA A 170 13.90 1.95 19.26
N ASP A 171 14.61 2.41 18.24
CA ASP A 171 14.51 3.77 17.71
C ASP A 171 13.98 3.82 16.27
N THR A 172 13.54 2.68 15.73
CA THR A 172 12.97 2.61 14.38
C THR A 172 11.45 2.55 14.43
N THR A 173 10.81 3.41 13.63
CA THR A 173 9.41 3.31 13.26
C THR A 173 9.31 2.78 11.84
N PHE A 174 8.64 1.65 11.68
CA PHE A 174 8.36 1.03 10.39
C PHE A 174 6.95 1.43 9.94
N ILE A 175 6.80 1.70 8.65
CA ILE A 175 5.51 1.85 7.98
C ILE A 175 5.48 0.84 6.84
N LEU A 176 4.59 -0.14 6.93
CA LEU A 176 4.40 -1.18 5.93
C LEU A 176 3.06 -0.99 5.23
N THR A 177 3.09 -0.87 3.93
CA THR A 177 1.90 -0.78 3.09
C THR A 177 2.18 -1.29 1.69
N TRP A 178 1.15 -1.34 0.85
CA TRP A 178 1.22 -1.70 -0.57
C TRP A 178 0.90 -0.48 -1.43
N ASP A 179 1.34 -0.49 -2.68
CA ASP A 179 1.16 0.62 -3.62
C ASP A 179 -0.27 0.73 -4.15
N ASP A 180 -0.94 -0.41 -4.34
CA ASP A 180 -2.33 -0.45 -4.78
C ASP A 180 -3.11 -1.63 -4.16
N TRP A 181 -4.37 -1.76 -4.54
CA TRP A 181 -5.35 -2.67 -3.95
C TRP A 181 -5.39 -4.06 -4.60
N GLY A 182 -4.53 -4.33 -5.58
CA GLY A 182 -4.41 -5.63 -6.24
C GLY A 182 -5.61 -6.07 -7.07
N GLY A 183 -6.61 -5.22 -7.30
CA GLY A 183 -7.80 -5.54 -8.10
C GLY A 183 -8.90 -6.29 -7.35
N TYR A 184 -8.82 -6.45 -6.04
CA TYR A 184 -9.84 -7.14 -5.23
C TYR A 184 -10.91 -6.20 -4.72
N ALA A 185 -12.12 -6.74 -4.51
CA ALA A 185 -13.21 -5.99 -3.90
C ALA A 185 -13.00 -5.83 -2.38
N ASP A 186 -13.49 -4.72 -1.85
CA ASP A 186 -13.52 -4.44 -0.42
C ASP A 186 -14.98 -4.36 0.08
N SER A 187 -15.18 -4.67 1.37
CA SER A 187 -16.47 -4.55 2.04
C SER A 187 -16.80 -3.12 2.49
N VAL A 188 -15.80 -2.23 2.51
CA VAL A 188 -15.97 -0.81 2.87
C VAL A 188 -16.08 0.01 1.60
N PRO A 189 -17.13 0.83 1.47
CA PRO A 189 -17.27 1.75 0.34
C PRO A 189 -16.11 2.73 0.27
N THR A 190 -15.63 2.98 -0.95
CA THR A 190 -14.57 3.97 -1.18
C THR A 190 -15.09 5.38 -0.92
N PRO A 191 -14.38 6.22 -0.13
CA PRO A 191 -14.84 7.57 0.19
C PRO A 191 -14.77 8.56 -0.98
N VAL A 192 -13.95 8.31 -2.00
CA VAL A 192 -13.68 9.18 -3.16
C VAL A 192 -13.53 10.65 -2.75
N ILE A 193 -12.35 10.97 -2.23
CA ILE A 193 -12.05 12.32 -1.70
C ILE A 193 -11.53 13.24 -2.81
N GLU A 194 -10.67 12.70 -3.68
CA GLU A 194 -10.08 13.46 -4.78
C GLU A 194 -10.06 12.62 -6.05
N THR A 195 -10.40 13.26 -7.18
CA THR A 195 -10.30 12.67 -8.51
C THR A 195 -9.43 13.51 -9.42
N VAL A 196 -8.73 12.86 -10.35
CA VAL A 196 -7.96 13.49 -11.42
C VAL A 196 -8.60 13.10 -12.76
N PRO A 197 -9.21 14.04 -13.49
CA PRO A 197 -9.85 13.74 -14.75
C PRO A 197 -8.83 13.48 -15.86
N ASP A 198 -9.21 12.65 -16.83
CA ASP A 198 -8.51 12.49 -18.10
C ASP A 198 -9.51 12.46 -19.27
N ALA A 199 -8.99 12.36 -20.50
CA ALA A 199 -9.82 12.40 -21.70
C ALA A 199 -10.82 11.23 -21.83
N LEU A 200 -10.53 10.09 -21.18
CA LEU A 200 -11.36 8.88 -21.21
C LEU A 200 -12.28 8.79 -19.99
N HIS A 201 -11.95 9.51 -18.94
CA HIS A 201 -12.63 9.48 -17.64
C HIS A 201 -12.88 10.91 -17.18
N PRO A 202 -13.91 11.59 -17.75
CA PRO A 202 -14.22 12.98 -17.41
C PRO A 202 -14.62 13.17 -15.94
N ASP A 203 -15.16 12.13 -15.30
CA ASP A 203 -15.47 12.12 -13.86
C ASP A 203 -14.19 11.93 -12.99
N GLY A 204 -13.06 11.63 -13.62
CA GLY A 204 -11.75 11.47 -13.01
C GLY A 204 -11.46 10.07 -12.47
N TRP A 205 -10.17 9.79 -12.34
CA TRP A 205 -9.66 8.68 -11.58
C TRP A 205 -9.52 9.07 -10.12
N VAL A 206 -9.80 8.14 -9.21
CA VAL A 206 -9.62 8.39 -7.78
C VAL A 206 -8.13 8.52 -7.49
N ALA A 207 -7.71 9.69 -7.00
CA ALA A 207 -6.38 9.94 -6.50
C ALA A 207 -6.29 9.63 -5.00
N ILE A 208 -7.28 10.09 -4.23
CA ILE A 208 -7.40 9.86 -2.79
C ILE A 208 -8.77 9.26 -2.50
N GLY A 209 -8.78 8.21 -1.68
CA GLY A 209 -10.02 7.55 -1.26
C GLY A 209 -10.49 6.46 -2.23
N GLY A 210 -9.59 5.69 -2.79
CA GLY A 210 -9.85 4.46 -3.53
C GLY A 210 -10.22 3.30 -2.61
N THR A 211 -9.90 2.07 -3.03
CA THR A 211 -10.08 0.87 -2.21
C THR A 211 -9.10 0.86 -1.03
N ARG A 212 -9.48 0.30 0.11
CA ARG A 212 -8.59 0.18 1.25
C ARG A 212 -7.38 -0.69 0.92
N ILE A 213 -6.26 -0.27 1.47
CA ILE A 213 -4.99 -0.98 1.44
C ILE A 213 -4.51 -1.12 2.87
N PRO A 214 -4.00 -2.27 3.32
CA PRO A 214 -3.47 -2.39 4.67
C PRO A 214 -2.33 -1.41 4.90
N LEU A 215 -2.30 -0.76 6.08
CA LEU A 215 -1.15 -0.01 6.54
C LEU A 215 -0.89 -0.39 7.99
N ILE A 216 0.34 -0.81 8.28
CA ILE A 216 0.79 -1.21 9.62
C ILE A 216 1.97 -0.32 10.01
N MET A 217 1.87 0.39 11.13
CA MET A 217 2.98 1.13 11.70
C MET A 217 3.45 0.43 12.98
N PHE A 218 4.74 0.12 13.07
CA PHE A 218 5.30 -0.67 14.17
C PHE A 218 6.74 -0.27 14.49
N GLY A 219 7.22 -0.66 15.66
CA GLY A 219 8.58 -0.36 16.11
C GLY A 219 8.67 -0.27 17.63
N GLY A 220 9.87 -0.03 18.13
CA GLY A 220 10.13 -0.01 19.59
C GLY A 220 9.35 1.06 20.36
N GLN A 221 8.95 2.14 19.71
CA GLN A 221 8.24 3.28 20.30
C GLN A 221 6.80 3.42 19.80
N VAL A 222 6.29 2.46 19.02
CA VAL A 222 4.94 2.51 18.46
C VAL A 222 3.94 1.85 19.39
N MET A 223 2.83 2.52 19.68
CA MET A 223 1.77 1.98 20.55
C MET A 223 0.99 0.85 19.85
N GLN A 224 0.13 0.17 20.60
CA GLN A 224 -0.89 -0.74 20.08
C GLN A 224 -2.18 0.06 19.88
N HIS A 225 -2.69 0.11 18.65
CA HIS A 225 -3.92 0.84 18.33
C HIS A 225 -4.53 0.38 17.01
N ILE A 226 -5.85 0.40 16.91
CA ILE A 226 -6.54 0.34 15.61
C ILE A 226 -6.89 1.78 15.26
N ASP A 227 -6.26 2.30 14.22
CA ASP A 227 -6.49 3.65 13.74
C ASP A 227 -7.56 3.62 12.65
N SER A 228 -8.75 4.10 13.00
CA SER A 228 -9.90 4.20 12.09
C SER A 228 -10.09 5.62 11.52
N GLU A 229 -9.14 6.51 11.71
CA GLU A 229 -9.09 7.75 10.94
C GLU A 229 -8.79 7.44 9.47
N TRP A 230 -9.30 8.26 8.57
CA TRP A 230 -8.99 8.03 7.18
C TRP A 230 -7.56 8.49 6.86
N HIS A 231 -6.83 7.64 6.19
CA HIS A 231 -5.48 7.91 5.70
C HIS A 231 -5.40 7.62 4.20
N SER A 232 -4.36 8.14 3.58
CA SER A 232 -3.99 7.83 2.20
C SER A 232 -2.47 7.67 2.09
N HIS A 233 -1.99 7.31 0.91
CA HIS A 233 -0.54 7.28 0.67
C HIS A 233 0.15 8.61 0.98
N ALA A 234 -0.53 9.75 0.82
CA ALA A 234 0.02 11.06 1.19
C ALA A 234 0.23 11.22 2.71
N SER A 235 -0.46 10.42 3.54
CA SER A 235 -0.24 10.39 4.98
C SER A 235 1.12 9.81 5.38
N ILE A 236 1.75 9.02 4.51
CA ILE A 236 3.06 8.41 4.77
C ILE A 236 4.16 9.48 4.85
N PRO A 237 4.43 10.28 3.80
CA PRO A 237 5.42 11.33 3.88
C PRO A 237 5.04 12.37 4.94
N LYS A 238 3.75 12.68 5.14
CA LYS A 238 3.31 13.58 6.21
C LYS A 238 3.72 13.07 7.59
N THR A 239 3.48 11.79 7.87
CA THR A 239 3.87 11.17 9.15
C THR A 239 5.38 11.21 9.37
N ILE A 240 6.18 10.92 8.34
CA ILE A 240 7.64 11.01 8.41
C ILE A 240 8.09 12.45 8.70
N MET A 241 7.51 13.42 8.00
CA MET A 241 7.81 14.85 8.22
C MET A 241 7.53 15.28 9.66
N ASP A 242 6.39 14.86 10.21
CA ASP A 242 6.01 15.22 11.59
C ASP A 242 6.90 14.53 12.63
N LEU A 243 7.26 13.26 12.42
CA LEU A 243 8.14 12.52 13.32
C LEU A 243 9.55 13.12 13.38
N LEU A 244 10.04 13.64 12.26
CA LEU A 244 11.41 14.17 12.15
C LEU A 244 11.49 15.70 12.18
N GLY A 245 10.37 16.40 12.34
CA GLY A 245 10.32 17.86 12.36
C GLY A 245 10.76 18.51 11.04
N LEU A 246 10.49 17.87 9.92
CA LEU A 246 10.86 18.36 8.60
C LEU A 246 9.99 19.56 8.17
N PRO A 247 10.52 20.45 7.32
CA PRO A 247 9.73 21.54 6.78
C PRO A 247 8.58 21.03 5.91
N PRO A 248 7.53 21.84 5.63
CA PRO A 248 6.50 21.50 4.68
C PRO A 248 7.09 21.17 3.31
N MET A 249 6.53 20.15 2.65
CA MET A 249 6.96 19.72 1.32
C MET A 249 6.59 20.74 0.23
N GLY A 250 5.60 21.59 0.48
CA GLY A 250 5.02 22.50 -0.51
C GLY A 250 4.01 21.79 -1.43
N VAL A 251 3.55 20.62 -1.04
CA VAL A 251 2.52 19.84 -1.74
C VAL A 251 1.28 19.78 -0.85
N PRO A 252 0.21 20.53 -1.17
CA PRO A 252 -0.98 20.60 -0.31
C PRO A 252 -1.54 19.23 0.07
N ARG A 253 -1.53 18.25 -0.85
CA ARG A 253 -2.00 16.90 -0.60
C ARG A 253 -1.21 16.18 0.49
N VAL A 254 0.07 16.49 0.67
CA VAL A 254 0.90 15.98 1.76
C VAL A 254 0.79 16.86 2.98
N ASP A 255 0.96 18.17 2.82
CA ASP A 255 1.07 19.10 3.93
C ASP A 255 -0.20 19.15 4.78
N THR A 256 -1.36 18.84 4.20
CA THR A 256 -2.67 18.75 4.87
C THR A 256 -3.19 17.34 5.11
N ALA A 257 -2.40 16.30 4.79
CA ALA A 257 -2.81 14.92 5.02
C ALA A 257 -2.90 14.62 6.53
N PRO A 258 -3.79 13.72 6.95
CA PRO A 258 -3.77 13.16 8.29
C PRO A 258 -2.41 12.50 8.59
N THR A 259 -1.97 12.60 9.84
CA THR A 259 -0.68 12.06 10.29
C THR A 259 -0.90 10.96 11.33
N MET A 260 -0.05 9.95 11.32
CA MET A 260 -0.01 8.89 12.34
C MET A 260 1.12 9.12 13.37
N ALA A 261 1.80 10.27 13.33
CA ALA A 261 2.94 10.54 14.21
C ALA A 261 2.57 10.48 15.70
N HIS A 262 1.32 10.78 16.05
CA HIS A 262 0.82 10.72 17.43
C HIS A 262 0.74 9.30 18.01
N HIS A 263 0.92 8.26 17.22
CA HIS A 263 1.02 6.88 17.68
C HIS A 263 2.45 6.46 18.09
N VAL A 264 3.42 7.35 17.95
CA VAL A 264 4.79 7.14 18.42
C VAL A 264 4.99 7.84 19.76
N ASP A 265 5.38 7.07 20.76
CA ASP A 265 5.68 7.55 22.10
C ASP A 265 7.12 7.15 22.46
N ALA A 266 8.02 8.13 22.55
CA ALA A 266 9.43 7.94 22.85
C ALA A 266 9.70 7.30 24.23
N SER A 267 8.70 7.29 25.12
CA SER A 267 8.80 6.63 26.43
C SER A 267 8.59 5.11 26.34
N LEU A 268 7.97 4.61 25.27
CA LEU A 268 7.73 3.19 25.07
C LEU A 268 9.03 2.45 24.74
N LYS A 269 9.10 1.20 25.20
CA LYS A 269 10.18 0.25 24.90
C LYS A 269 9.56 -1.10 24.60
N ARG A 270 8.94 -1.20 23.45
CA ARG A 270 8.31 -2.43 23.00
C ARG A 270 9.37 -3.48 22.65
N ALA A 271 9.11 -4.72 23.04
CA ALA A 271 9.95 -5.84 22.63
C ALA A 271 9.90 -6.02 21.10
N ALA A 272 11.01 -6.45 20.54
CA ALA A 272 11.04 -6.87 19.14
C ALA A 272 10.09 -8.05 18.92
N PRO A 273 9.47 -8.18 17.73
CA PRO A 273 8.66 -9.32 17.38
C PRO A 273 9.42 -10.63 17.61
N PRO A 274 8.77 -11.67 18.13
CA PRO A 274 9.41 -12.95 18.32
C PRO A 274 9.92 -13.50 16.98
N VAL A 275 11.11 -14.07 16.96
CA VAL A 275 11.71 -14.65 15.75
C VAL A 275 10.80 -15.76 15.20
N PRO A 276 10.42 -15.72 13.92
CA PRO A 276 9.46 -16.67 13.35
C PRO A 276 9.91 -18.13 13.32
N GLY A 277 11.15 -18.42 13.66
CA GLY A 277 11.71 -19.77 13.53
C GLY A 277 11.09 -20.87 14.38
N SER A 278 10.29 -20.53 15.42
CA SER A 278 9.71 -21.54 16.32
C SER A 278 8.19 -21.68 16.25
N THR A 279 7.47 -20.67 15.72
CA THR A 279 6.01 -20.65 15.73
C THR A 279 5.36 -20.51 14.35
N ILE A 280 6.08 -19.99 13.37
CA ILE A 280 5.58 -19.88 12.00
C ILE A 280 5.95 -21.17 11.27
N ARG A 281 5.09 -22.16 11.36
CA ARG A 281 5.16 -23.30 10.45
C ARG A 281 4.90 -22.79 9.03
N GLN A 282 5.78 -23.13 8.09
CA GLN A 282 5.48 -23.03 6.66
C GLN A 282 4.02 -23.46 6.45
N PRO A 283 3.16 -22.66 5.83
CA PRO A 283 1.79 -23.08 5.62
C PRO A 283 1.82 -24.41 4.87
N THR A 284 1.26 -25.44 5.45
CA THR A 284 0.96 -26.64 4.70
C THR A 284 0.11 -26.18 3.52
N PRO A 285 0.49 -26.45 2.27
CA PRO A 285 -0.32 -26.05 1.13
C PRO A 285 -1.76 -26.42 1.42
N PRO A 286 -2.73 -25.52 1.26
CA PRO A 286 -4.11 -25.85 1.51
C PRO A 286 -4.41 -27.11 0.71
N THR A 287 -5.00 -28.11 1.37
CA THR A 287 -5.55 -29.25 0.65
C THR A 287 -6.35 -28.67 -0.49
N PRO A 288 -6.06 -29.02 -1.76
CA PRO A 288 -6.77 -28.42 -2.88
C PRO A 288 -8.26 -28.53 -2.57
N ARG A 289 -8.93 -27.41 -2.43
CA ARG A 289 -10.40 -27.46 -2.42
C ARG A 289 -10.78 -28.20 -3.68
N PRO A 290 -11.68 -29.17 -3.60
CA PRO A 290 -12.23 -29.75 -4.81
C PRO A 290 -12.59 -28.57 -5.71
N THR A 291 -12.01 -28.55 -6.90
CA THR A 291 -12.29 -27.50 -7.89
C THR A 291 -13.80 -27.34 -7.91
N PRO A 292 -14.34 -26.14 -7.64
CA PRO A 292 -15.77 -25.97 -7.79
C PRO A 292 -16.09 -26.46 -9.19
N VAL A 293 -16.92 -27.48 -9.28
CA VAL A 293 -17.45 -27.90 -10.59
C VAL A 293 -18.04 -26.62 -11.14
N ALA A 294 -17.44 -26.07 -12.19
CA ALA A 294 -17.96 -24.87 -12.81
C ALA A 294 -19.45 -25.12 -12.98
N PRO A 295 -20.33 -24.24 -12.47
CA PRO A 295 -21.73 -24.41 -12.71
C PRO A 295 -21.87 -24.55 -14.21
N ALA A 296 -22.59 -25.61 -14.66
CA ALA A 296 -22.79 -25.87 -16.07
C ALA A 296 -23.09 -24.53 -16.76
N PRO A 297 -22.50 -24.21 -17.92
CA PRO A 297 -22.71 -22.93 -18.58
C PRO A 297 -24.20 -22.65 -18.55
N TRP A 298 -24.58 -21.54 -17.96
CA TRP A 298 -26.00 -21.22 -17.79
C TRP A 298 -26.65 -21.16 -19.18
N ALA A 299 -27.41 -22.18 -19.50
CA ALA A 299 -28.12 -22.33 -20.76
C ALA A 299 -29.47 -21.60 -20.75
N GLY A 300 -29.60 -20.53 -19.96
CA GLY A 300 -30.78 -19.69 -19.99
C GLY A 300 -30.87 -18.91 -21.29
N PRO A 301 -32.05 -18.78 -21.90
CA PRO A 301 -32.23 -18.01 -23.11
C PRO A 301 -31.83 -16.54 -22.86
N LEU A 302 -31.08 -15.96 -23.80
CA LEU A 302 -30.78 -14.53 -23.85
C LEU A 302 -32.10 -13.75 -23.71
N GLY A 303 -32.31 -13.05 -22.60
CA GLY A 303 -33.53 -12.24 -22.36
C GLY A 303 -34.20 -12.46 -21.01
N GLN A 304 -33.75 -13.35 -20.15
CA GLN A 304 -34.29 -13.42 -18.79
C GLN A 304 -33.61 -12.38 -17.88
N SER A 305 -34.42 -11.54 -17.26
CA SER A 305 -34.02 -10.57 -16.26
C SER A 305 -33.35 -11.29 -15.06
N LEU A 306 -32.29 -10.73 -14.54
CA LEU A 306 -31.68 -11.18 -13.29
C LEU A 306 -32.73 -11.21 -12.16
N PRO A 307 -32.69 -12.21 -11.27
CA PRO A 307 -33.62 -12.22 -10.13
C PRO A 307 -33.44 -10.93 -9.33
N PRO A 308 -34.51 -10.39 -8.73
CA PRO A 308 -34.43 -9.16 -7.97
C PRO A 308 -33.50 -9.30 -6.76
N LEU A 309 -32.73 -8.26 -6.51
CA LEU A 309 -31.88 -8.17 -5.32
C LEU A 309 -32.77 -8.03 -4.09
N VAL A 310 -32.64 -8.96 -3.15
CA VAL A 310 -33.31 -8.89 -1.85
C VAL A 310 -32.33 -8.27 -0.85
N THR A 311 -32.72 -7.14 -0.27
CA THR A 311 -31.95 -6.48 0.78
C THR A 311 -32.04 -7.23 2.12
N ARG A 312 -31.16 -6.94 3.07
CA ARG A 312 -31.08 -7.64 4.37
C ARG A 312 -32.36 -7.52 5.22
N ASP A 313 -33.20 -6.53 4.95
CA ASP A 313 -34.52 -6.31 5.60
C ASP A 313 -35.67 -6.98 4.85
N GLY A 314 -35.38 -7.73 3.79
CA GLY A 314 -36.38 -8.44 2.99
C GLY A 314 -37.07 -7.60 1.91
N SER A 315 -36.67 -6.34 1.72
CA SER A 315 -37.20 -5.53 0.62
C SER A 315 -36.63 -5.97 -0.72
N VAL A 316 -37.49 -6.00 -1.73
CA VAL A 316 -37.12 -6.39 -3.10
C VAL A 316 -36.80 -5.13 -3.89
N VAL A 317 -35.57 -5.01 -4.37
CA VAL A 317 -35.20 -3.94 -5.30
C VAL A 317 -35.49 -4.44 -6.72
N PRO A 318 -36.40 -3.82 -7.47
CA PRO A 318 -36.68 -4.22 -8.84
C PRO A 318 -35.43 -4.01 -9.70
N ALA A 319 -35.15 -4.97 -10.60
CA ALA A 319 -34.08 -4.81 -11.57
C ALA A 319 -34.30 -3.56 -12.41
N PRO A 320 -33.28 -2.76 -12.72
CA PRO A 320 -33.42 -1.59 -13.58
C PRO A 320 -33.89 -2.03 -14.96
N THR A 321 -35.00 -1.44 -15.41
CA THR A 321 -35.67 -1.76 -16.69
C THR A 321 -35.02 -1.08 -17.90
N ASP A 322 -34.16 -0.09 -17.66
CA ASP A 322 -33.54 0.71 -18.73
C ASP A 322 -32.04 0.85 -18.47
N GLY A 323 -31.24 0.63 -19.49
CA GLY A 323 -29.82 0.55 -19.48
C GLY A 323 -29.10 1.45 -18.47
N LEU A 324 -28.14 0.86 -17.80
CA LEU A 324 -27.19 1.37 -16.81
C LEU A 324 -27.22 2.89 -16.54
N VAL A 325 -28.18 3.34 -15.76
CA VAL A 325 -28.11 4.66 -15.10
C VAL A 325 -27.42 4.44 -13.76
N ARG A 326 -26.14 4.84 -13.69
CA ARG A 326 -25.41 4.83 -12.42
C ARG A 326 -26.04 5.86 -11.47
N PRO A 327 -26.28 5.53 -10.20
CA PRO A 327 -26.70 6.52 -9.22
C PRO A 327 -25.62 7.61 -9.08
N LYS A 328 -26.05 8.88 -9.03
CA LYS A 328 -25.14 9.98 -8.72
C LYS A 328 -24.48 9.73 -7.35
N PRO A 329 -23.15 9.89 -7.23
CA PRO A 329 -22.49 9.78 -5.95
C PRO A 329 -23.05 10.81 -4.96
N PRO A 330 -23.12 10.49 -3.67
CA PRO A 330 -23.55 11.45 -2.65
C PRO A 330 -22.58 12.65 -2.66
N LYS A 331 -23.15 13.85 -2.43
CA LYS A 331 -22.31 15.05 -2.30
C LYS A 331 -21.36 14.89 -1.11
N PRO A 332 -20.07 15.24 -1.28
CA PRO A 332 -19.14 15.18 -0.17
C PRO A 332 -19.60 16.10 0.97
N PRO A 333 -19.33 15.73 2.23
CA PRO A 333 -19.62 16.58 3.36
C PRO A 333 -18.87 17.90 3.22
N VAL A 334 -19.57 19.02 3.43
CA VAL A 334 -18.96 20.34 3.49
C VAL A 334 -18.26 20.43 4.83
N ILE A 335 -16.92 20.36 4.82
CA ILE A 335 -16.11 20.67 5.99
C ILE A 335 -16.15 22.20 6.16
N ARG A 336 -16.72 22.67 7.26
CA ARG A 336 -16.67 24.06 7.69
C ARG A 336 -15.51 24.25 8.63
#